data_d9b6533b95d639f875120bb2787de29b
#
_entry.id   d9b6533b95d639f875120bb2787de29b
#
_cell.length_a   1.000
_cell.length_b   1.000
_cell.length_c   1.000
_cell.angle_alpha   90.00
_cell.angle_beta   90.00
_cell.angle_gamma   90.00
#
_symmetry.space_group_name_H-M   'P 1'
#
loop_
_entity.id
_entity.type
_entity.pdbx_description
1 polymer ?
#
loop_
_entity_poly.entity_id
_entity_poly.type
_entity_poly.pdbx_seq_one_letter_code
_entity_poly.pdbx_strand_id
1 'polypeptide(L)'
;MNNQLIGLTSVAGRVLLVGIFFMSAVGNKIPNFSQIAGYMASEGVPAPQVMLAGAIAFLIVGSVLIAVGYQARVGAALLLVFLVAATYFFHDFWTFDDPAERQQQTIQFMKNASMMGAMLFIMANGAGAWSFDGRRAVVGDATAA
;
A
#
# COMPACT_ATOMS: atom_id res chain seq x y z
N MET A 1 -28.68 1.09 0.65
CA MET A 1 -27.84 1.80 -0.35
C MET A 1 -28.03 1.07 -1.67
N ASN A 2 -28.30 1.76 -2.78
CA ASN A 2 -28.51 1.05 -4.04
C ASN A 2 -27.17 0.48 -4.58
N ASN A 3 -27.22 -0.53 -5.43
CA ASN A 3 -26.03 -1.26 -5.93
C ASN A 3 -25.03 -0.35 -6.68
N GLN A 4 -25.52 0.72 -7.30
CA GLN A 4 -24.66 1.69 -8.00
C GLN A 4 -23.82 2.52 -7.01
N LEU A 5 -24.44 2.99 -5.92
CA LEU A 5 -23.72 3.73 -4.87
C LEU A 5 -22.66 2.86 -4.19
N ILE A 6 -22.99 1.58 -3.90
CA ILE A 6 -22.02 0.63 -3.34
C ILE A 6 -20.82 0.46 -4.29
N GLY A 7 -21.10 0.28 -5.58
CA GLY A 7 -20.04 0.15 -6.59
C GLY A 7 -19.13 1.37 -6.69
N LEU A 8 -19.73 2.57 -6.82
CA LEU A 8 -18.98 3.83 -6.89
C LEU A 8 -18.12 4.06 -5.65
N THR A 9 -18.71 3.86 -4.46
CA THR A 9 -17.98 4.02 -3.18
C THR A 9 -16.81 3.04 -3.08
N SER A 10 -17.01 1.79 -3.51
CA SER A 10 -15.96 0.77 -3.51
C SER A 10 -14.80 1.12 -4.44
N VAL A 11 -15.09 1.59 -5.67
CA VAL A 11 -14.06 2.03 -6.63
C VAL A 11 -13.33 3.27 -6.10
N ALA A 12 -14.07 4.28 -5.66
CA ALA A 12 -13.49 5.52 -5.13
C ALA A 12 -12.57 5.23 -3.92
N GLY A 13 -13.03 4.39 -2.98
CA GLY A 13 -12.24 4.00 -1.82
C GLY A 13 -10.93 3.32 -2.20
N ARG A 14 -10.94 2.39 -3.16
CA ARG A 14 -9.72 1.73 -3.66
C ARG A 14 -8.76 2.72 -4.31
N VAL A 15 -9.25 3.57 -5.20
CA VAL A 15 -8.41 4.54 -5.92
C VAL A 15 -7.78 5.55 -4.95
N LEU A 16 -8.57 6.11 -4.03
CA LEU A 16 -8.06 7.04 -3.02
C LEU A 16 -7.03 6.38 -2.09
N LEU A 17 -7.31 5.15 -1.65
CA LEU A 17 -6.42 4.41 -0.76
C LEU A 17 -5.06 4.14 -1.42
N VAL A 18 -5.03 3.72 -2.68
CA VAL A 18 -3.76 3.38 -3.35
C VAL A 18 -3.05 4.58 -3.97
N GLY A 19 -3.73 5.72 -4.08
CA GLY A 19 -3.17 6.94 -4.67
C GLY A 19 -1.86 7.37 -4.03
N ILE A 20 -1.77 7.31 -2.70
CA ILE A 20 -0.54 7.65 -1.97
C ILE A 20 0.63 6.72 -2.31
N PHE A 21 0.37 5.42 -2.45
CA PHE A 21 1.41 4.43 -2.78
C PHE A 21 1.90 4.59 -4.21
N PHE A 22 0.97 4.74 -5.15
CA PHE A 22 1.29 4.95 -6.55
C PHE A 22 2.07 6.25 -6.76
N MET A 23 1.62 7.36 -6.17
CA MET A 23 2.32 8.64 -6.22
C MET A 23 3.68 8.60 -5.52
N SER A 24 3.82 7.85 -4.43
CA SER A 24 5.10 7.62 -3.76
C SER A 24 6.11 6.93 -4.68
N ALA A 25 5.68 5.99 -5.51
CA ALA A 25 6.55 5.31 -6.47
C ALA A 25 6.90 6.23 -7.65
N VAL A 26 5.87 6.70 -8.39
CA VAL A 26 6.04 7.37 -9.68
C VAL A 26 6.45 8.83 -9.50
N GLY A 27 5.88 9.53 -8.53
CA GLY A 27 6.13 10.96 -8.30
C GLY A 27 7.35 11.26 -7.44
N ASN A 28 7.87 10.26 -6.72
CA ASN A 28 9.01 10.49 -5.82
C ASN A 28 10.15 9.49 -6.00
N LYS A 29 9.90 8.18 -5.81
CA LYS A 29 10.99 7.19 -5.77
C LYS A 29 11.69 6.98 -7.09
N ILE A 30 10.95 6.97 -8.21
CA ILE A 30 11.54 6.82 -9.53
C ILE A 30 12.39 8.06 -9.91
N PRO A 31 11.87 9.30 -9.82
CA PRO A 31 12.66 10.48 -10.18
C PRO A 31 13.89 10.72 -9.30
N ASN A 32 13.82 10.32 -8.03
CA ASN A 32 14.88 10.57 -7.04
C ASN A 32 15.61 9.29 -6.61
N PHE A 33 15.68 8.28 -7.49
CA PHE A 33 16.15 6.93 -7.14
C PHE A 33 17.50 6.93 -6.42
N SER A 34 18.51 7.61 -6.96
CA SER A 34 19.86 7.63 -6.39
C SER A 34 19.90 8.32 -5.02
N GLN A 35 19.16 9.41 -4.86
CA GLN A 35 19.09 10.15 -3.59
C GLN A 35 18.40 9.30 -2.51
N ILE A 36 17.30 8.64 -2.87
CA ILE A 36 16.55 7.79 -1.92
C ILE A 36 17.36 6.55 -1.56
N ALA A 37 18.06 5.93 -2.52
CA ALA A 37 18.96 4.81 -2.22
C ALA A 37 20.10 5.22 -1.29
N GLY A 38 20.64 6.42 -1.45
CA GLY A 38 21.63 6.99 -0.52
C GLY A 38 21.08 7.18 0.89
N TYR A 39 19.86 7.72 1.01
CA TYR A 39 19.18 7.86 2.30
C TYR A 39 18.88 6.49 2.94
N MET A 40 18.41 5.51 2.16
CA MET A 40 18.20 4.15 2.65
C MET A 40 19.49 3.52 3.19
N ALA A 41 20.64 3.81 2.56
CA ALA A 41 21.93 3.33 3.03
C ALA A 41 22.31 3.94 4.39
N SER A 42 22.03 5.24 4.62
CA SER A 42 22.27 5.90 5.91
C SER A 42 21.38 5.36 7.03
N GLU A 43 20.19 4.87 6.71
CA GLU A 43 19.27 4.21 7.64
C GLU A 43 19.56 2.70 7.83
N GLY A 44 20.69 2.21 7.31
CA GLY A 44 21.14 0.83 7.49
C GLY A 44 20.37 -0.21 6.67
N VAL A 45 19.64 0.19 5.63
CA VAL A 45 18.93 -0.74 4.74
C VAL A 45 19.95 -1.54 3.92
N PRO A 46 19.92 -2.89 3.95
CA PRO A 46 20.84 -3.71 3.17
C PRO A 46 20.52 -3.61 1.67
N ALA A 47 21.56 -3.59 0.82
CA ALA A 47 21.43 -3.50 -0.63
C ALA A 47 20.39 -2.46 -1.09
N PRO A 48 20.55 -1.16 -0.74
CA PRO A 48 19.49 -0.16 -0.80
C PRO A 48 18.91 0.04 -2.20
N GLN A 49 19.73 -0.09 -3.26
CA GLN A 49 19.26 0.02 -4.64
C GLN A 49 18.31 -1.12 -5.03
N VAL A 50 18.62 -2.36 -4.62
CA VAL A 50 17.78 -3.54 -4.87
C VAL A 50 16.49 -3.45 -4.06
N MET A 51 16.60 -3.08 -2.78
CA MET A 51 15.43 -2.90 -1.91
C MET A 51 14.53 -1.78 -2.41
N LEU A 52 15.08 -0.67 -2.90
CA LEU A 52 14.31 0.42 -3.47
C LEU A 52 13.60 0.01 -4.78
N ALA A 53 14.28 -0.71 -5.65
CA ALA A 53 13.66 -1.24 -6.87
C ALA A 53 12.50 -2.20 -6.53
N GLY A 54 12.69 -3.10 -5.57
CA GLY A 54 11.64 -3.98 -5.04
C GLY A 54 10.47 -3.21 -4.44
N ALA A 55 10.75 -2.17 -3.63
CA ALA A 55 9.74 -1.31 -3.05
C ALA A 55 8.90 -0.60 -4.13
N ILE A 56 9.53 -0.06 -5.17
CA ILE A 56 8.85 0.57 -6.31
C ILE A 56 7.95 -0.46 -7.02
N ALA A 57 8.44 -1.68 -7.26
CA ALA A 57 7.64 -2.74 -7.87
C ALA A 57 6.42 -3.10 -7.01
N PHE A 58 6.58 -3.26 -5.69
CA PHE A 58 5.48 -3.55 -4.77
C PHE A 58 4.45 -2.42 -4.74
N LEU A 59 4.91 -1.16 -4.71
CA LEU A 59 4.05 0.00 -4.72
C LEU A 59 3.21 0.10 -6.01
N ILE A 60 3.82 -0.08 -7.18
CA ILE A 60 3.12 0.02 -8.46
C ILE A 60 2.18 -1.18 -8.64
N VAL A 61 2.68 -2.41 -8.53
CA VAL A 61 1.89 -3.62 -8.75
C VAL A 61 0.77 -3.72 -7.73
N GLY A 62 1.06 -3.52 -6.44
CA GLY A 62 0.06 -3.55 -5.38
C GLY A 62 -1.04 -2.52 -5.58
N SER A 63 -0.67 -1.28 -5.94
CA SER A 63 -1.63 -0.21 -6.22
C SER A 63 -2.54 -0.53 -7.41
N VAL A 64 -1.98 -1.01 -8.51
CA VAL A 64 -2.76 -1.36 -9.72
C VAL A 64 -3.71 -2.52 -9.42
N LEU A 65 -3.25 -3.58 -8.76
CA LEU A 65 -4.08 -4.73 -8.41
C LEU A 65 -5.28 -4.34 -7.55
N ILE A 66 -5.08 -3.50 -6.53
CA ILE A 66 -6.17 -3.01 -5.68
C ILE A 66 -7.08 -2.06 -6.43
N ALA A 67 -6.55 -1.10 -7.20
CA ALA A 67 -7.35 -0.12 -7.94
C ALA A 67 -8.35 -0.79 -8.88
N VAL A 68 -7.86 -1.77 -9.69
CA VAL A 68 -8.71 -2.52 -10.63
C VAL A 68 -9.54 -3.61 -9.93
N GLY A 69 -9.17 -3.99 -8.71
CA GLY A 69 -9.82 -5.07 -7.96
C GLY A 69 -9.57 -6.45 -8.55
N TYR A 70 -8.36 -6.68 -9.07
CA TYR A 70 -7.90 -7.96 -9.57
C TYR A 70 -6.81 -8.51 -8.65
N GLN A 71 -7.01 -9.70 -8.08
CA GLN A 71 -6.14 -10.25 -7.04
C GLN A 71 -5.82 -9.21 -5.94
N ALA A 72 -6.84 -8.46 -5.53
CA ALA A 72 -6.66 -7.35 -4.59
C ALA A 72 -6.03 -7.78 -3.26
N ARG A 73 -6.26 -9.02 -2.83
CA ARG A 73 -5.60 -9.59 -1.63
C ARG A 73 -4.09 -9.69 -1.79
N VAL A 74 -3.60 -10.08 -2.97
CA VAL A 74 -2.16 -10.10 -3.29
C VAL A 74 -1.61 -8.68 -3.33
N GLY A 75 -2.31 -7.76 -3.99
CA GLY A 75 -1.93 -6.34 -4.01
C GLY A 75 -1.80 -5.76 -2.60
N ALA A 76 -2.76 -6.06 -1.73
CA ALA A 76 -2.73 -5.62 -0.34
C ALA A 76 -1.57 -6.24 0.45
N ALA A 77 -1.25 -7.51 0.23
CA ALA A 77 -0.09 -8.14 0.85
C ALA A 77 1.23 -7.50 0.43
N LEU A 78 1.41 -7.16 -0.85
CA LEU A 78 2.60 -6.44 -1.34
C LEU A 78 2.76 -5.08 -0.68
N LEU A 79 1.67 -4.28 -0.59
CA LEU A 79 1.69 -2.99 0.08
C LEU A 79 1.89 -3.12 1.59
N LEU A 80 1.35 -4.16 2.22
CA LEU A 80 1.57 -4.43 3.65
C LEU A 80 3.04 -4.72 3.94
N VAL A 81 3.69 -5.57 3.15
CA VAL A 81 5.12 -5.87 3.30
C VAL A 81 5.97 -4.60 3.14
N PHE A 82 5.66 -3.78 2.13
CA PHE A 82 6.31 -2.48 1.96
C PHE A 82 6.11 -1.58 3.20
N LEU A 83 4.88 -1.46 3.71
CA LEU A 83 4.57 -0.62 4.87
C LEU A 83 5.32 -1.06 6.13
N VAL A 84 5.39 -2.38 6.39
CA VAL A 84 6.12 -2.92 7.54
C VAL A 84 7.60 -2.58 7.44
N ALA A 85 8.22 -2.81 6.28
CA ALA A 85 9.63 -2.49 6.06
C ALA A 85 9.90 -0.98 6.17
N ALA A 86 9.07 -0.14 5.51
CA ALA A 86 9.22 1.30 5.56
C ALA A 86 9.04 1.86 6.98
N THR A 87 8.09 1.32 7.75
CA THR A 87 7.87 1.76 9.12
C THR A 87 9.04 1.38 10.03
N TYR A 88 9.57 0.18 9.85
CA TYR A 88 10.70 -0.29 10.65
C TYR A 88 11.98 0.52 10.43
N PHE A 89 12.31 0.84 9.18
CA PHE A 89 13.57 1.53 8.86
C PHE A 89 13.49 3.06 8.94
N PHE A 90 12.31 3.66 8.76
CA PHE A 90 12.22 5.12 8.58
C PHE A 90 11.29 5.83 9.58
N HIS A 91 10.57 5.10 10.42
CA HIS A 91 9.59 5.69 11.35
C HIS A 91 9.71 5.09 12.76
N ASP A 92 10.93 4.84 13.19
CA ASP A 92 11.31 4.32 14.50
C ASP A 92 11.37 5.46 15.54
N PHE A 93 10.24 6.12 15.77
CA PHE A 93 10.07 7.32 16.59
C PHE A 93 10.69 7.23 17.99
N TRP A 94 10.96 6.03 18.49
CA TRP A 94 11.57 5.78 19.79
C TRP A 94 13.08 6.03 19.83
N THR A 95 13.73 6.22 18.68
CA THR A 95 15.18 6.51 18.58
C THR A 95 15.50 8.01 18.60
N PHE A 96 14.50 8.87 18.44
CA PHE A 96 14.66 10.32 18.37
C PHE A 96 14.61 10.96 19.76
N ASP A 97 15.62 11.75 20.10
CA ASP A 97 15.69 12.49 21.37
C ASP A 97 14.93 13.82 21.30
N ASP A 98 14.96 14.50 20.16
CA ASP A 98 14.24 15.76 19.98
C ASP A 98 12.71 15.52 19.99
N PRO A 99 11.95 16.24 20.85
CA PRO A 99 10.51 16.03 20.97
C PRO A 99 9.72 16.33 19.69
N ALA A 100 10.15 17.32 18.89
CA ALA A 100 9.45 17.70 17.66
C ALA A 100 9.66 16.63 16.56
N GLU A 101 10.88 16.14 16.40
CA GLU A 101 11.21 15.04 15.49
C GLU A 101 10.49 13.75 15.89
N ARG A 102 10.53 13.41 17.19
CA ARG A 102 9.80 12.25 17.73
C ARG A 102 8.32 12.33 17.44
N GLN A 103 7.70 13.50 17.66
CA GLN A 103 6.28 13.71 17.36
C GLN A 103 5.98 13.51 15.87
N GLN A 104 6.81 14.06 14.99
CA GLN A 104 6.65 13.91 13.55
C GLN A 104 6.75 12.44 13.12
N GLN A 105 7.74 11.71 13.61
CA GLN A 105 7.90 10.28 13.31
C GLN A 105 6.77 9.44 13.90
N THR A 106 6.25 9.79 15.09
CA THR A 106 5.07 9.14 15.65
C THR A 106 3.85 9.29 14.74
N ILE A 107 3.62 10.48 14.17
CA ILE A 107 2.53 10.72 13.23
C ILE A 107 2.70 9.85 11.98
N GLN A 108 3.91 9.75 11.43
CA GLN A 108 4.16 8.90 10.27
C GLN A 108 3.97 7.41 10.59
N PHE A 109 4.44 6.95 11.75
CA PHE A 109 4.19 5.60 12.23
C PHE A 109 2.68 5.30 12.31
N MET A 110 1.90 6.18 12.93
CA MET A 110 0.44 6.00 13.07
C MET A 110 -0.29 6.00 11.72
N LYS A 111 0.14 6.83 10.77
CA LYS A 111 -0.38 6.80 9.39
C LYS A 111 -0.11 5.45 8.71
N ASN A 112 1.12 4.96 8.81
CA ASN A 112 1.48 3.66 8.24
C ASN A 112 0.70 2.54 8.92
N ALA A 113 0.54 2.56 10.25
CA ALA A 113 -0.27 1.59 10.98
C ALA A 113 -1.74 1.58 10.52
N SER A 114 -2.33 2.76 10.28
CA SER A 114 -3.68 2.88 9.72
C SER A 114 -3.77 2.29 8.31
N MET A 115 -2.78 2.54 7.46
CA MET A 115 -2.72 1.96 6.12
C MET A 115 -2.51 0.44 6.17
N MET A 116 -1.70 -0.08 7.09
CA MET A 116 -1.58 -1.53 7.33
C MET A 116 -2.92 -2.15 7.71
N GLY A 117 -3.69 -1.50 8.60
CA GLY A 117 -5.05 -1.91 8.94
C GLY A 117 -5.97 -1.99 7.72
N ALA A 118 -5.90 -1.00 6.82
CA ALA A 118 -6.65 -1.03 5.57
C ALA A 118 -6.21 -2.19 4.63
N MET A 119 -4.90 -2.49 4.56
CA MET A 119 -4.41 -3.64 3.78
C MET A 119 -4.91 -4.97 4.35
N LEU A 120 -4.85 -5.14 5.67
CA LEU A 120 -5.40 -6.33 6.35
C LEU A 120 -6.91 -6.46 6.10
N PHE A 121 -7.64 -5.35 6.11
CA PHE A 121 -9.07 -5.34 5.81
C PHE A 121 -9.36 -5.81 4.38
N ILE A 122 -8.59 -5.36 3.38
CA ILE A 122 -8.70 -5.83 1.99
C ILE A 122 -8.33 -7.31 1.87
N MET A 123 -7.28 -7.76 2.57
CA MET A 123 -6.90 -9.18 2.57
C MET A 123 -8.01 -10.08 3.11
N ALA A 124 -8.71 -9.66 4.14
CA ALA A 124 -9.83 -10.40 4.73
C ALA A 124 -11.08 -10.37 3.83
N ASN A 125 -11.48 -9.20 3.35
CA ASN A 125 -12.79 -8.96 2.72
C ASN A 125 -12.73 -8.90 1.18
N GLY A 126 -11.54 -8.79 0.58
CA GLY A 126 -11.38 -8.63 -0.87
C GLY A 126 -11.62 -7.19 -1.37
N ALA A 127 -11.74 -7.05 -2.68
CA ALA A 127 -11.83 -5.75 -3.37
C ALA A 127 -13.21 -5.08 -3.30
N GLY A 128 -14.24 -5.77 -2.87
CA GLY A 128 -15.60 -5.25 -2.81
C GLY A 128 -16.31 -5.18 -4.18
N ALA A 129 -17.36 -4.40 -4.25
CA ALA A 129 -18.19 -4.27 -5.45
C ALA A 129 -17.44 -3.60 -6.62
N TRP A 130 -17.91 -3.87 -7.84
CA TRP A 130 -17.32 -3.38 -9.10
C TRP A 130 -15.81 -3.69 -9.20
N SER A 131 -15.43 -4.94 -8.86
CA SER A 131 -14.08 -5.46 -8.97
C SER A 131 -14.04 -6.66 -9.93
N PHE A 132 -12.86 -6.93 -10.48
CA PHE A 132 -12.66 -8.15 -11.27
C PHE A 132 -12.80 -9.41 -10.41
N ASP A 133 -12.35 -9.37 -9.15
CA ASP A 133 -12.48 -10.49 -8.21
C ASP A 133 -13.96 -10.80 -7.91
N GLY A 134 -14.79 -9.76 -7.71
CA GLY A 134 -16.20 -9.90 -7.42
C GLY A 134 -17.00 -10.48 -8.59
N ARG A 135 -16.64 -10.17 -9.84
CA ARG A 135 -17.27 -10.76 -11.02
C ARG A 135 -17.00 -12.26 -11.15
N ARG A 136 -15.77 -12.69 -10.81
CA ARG A 136 -15.40 -14.12 -10.88
C ARG A 136 -16.14 -14.96 -9.84
N ALA A 137 -16.38 -14.43 -8.65
CA ALA A 137 -17.13 -15.12 -7.61
C ALA A 137 -18.57 -15.41 -8.06
N VAL A 138 -19.24 -14.43 -8.66
CA VAL A 138 -20.63 -14.59 -9.15
C VAL A 138 -20.72 -15.62 -10.29
N VAL A 139 -19.75 -15.66 -11.20
CA VAL A 139 -19.75 -16.64 -12.32
C VAL A 139 -19.44 -18.05 -11.80
N GLY A 140 -18.55 -18.21 -10.82
CA GLY A 140 -18.21 -19.50 -10.22
C GLY A 140 -19.42 -20.16 -9.53
N ASP A 141 -20.20 -19.38 -8.77
CA ASP A 141 -21.42 -19.89 -8.11
C ASP A 141 -22.50 -20.32 -9.13
N ALA A 142 -22.63 -19.60 -10.26
CA ALA A 142 -23.61 -19.90 -11.30
C ALA A 142 -23.28 -21.16 -12.10
N THR A 143 -22.02 -21.62 -12.12
CA THR A 143 -21.60 -22.85 -12.82
C THR A 143 -21.57 -24.08 -11.91
N ALA A 144 -21.73 -23.90 -10.60
CA ALA A 144 -21.74 -24.97 -9.60
C ALA A 144 -23.17 -25.40 -9.17
N ALA A 145 -24.22 -24.71 -9.65
CA ALA A 145 -25.64 -24.97 -9.41
C ALA A 145 -26.29 -25.64 -10.63
#